data_89748d194cb4d0e06044d8273c1cf31a
#
_entry.id   89748d194cb4d0e06044d8273c1cf31a
#
_cell.length_a   1.000
_cell.length_b   1.000
_cell.length_c   1.000
_cell.angle_alpha   90.00
_cell.angle_beta   90.00
_cell.angle_gamma   90.00
#
_symmetry.space_group_name_H-M   'P 1'
#
loop_
_entity.id
_entity.type
_entity.pdbx_description
1 polymer ?
#
loop_
_entity_poly.entity_id
_entity_poly.type
_entity_poly.pdbx_seq_one_letter_code
_entity_poly.pdbx_strand_id
1 'polypeptide(L)'
;VQRGIEAMLAGLDPYTEYYPEQKTEELSLMTTGEYGGIGSLIRQRNNEGGVMIAEPTEGMPADLAGLKPGDLILAIDTIDVSKATNSRVSELLKGVPNTKMVLTIQRPGEKKPRKFEITRKQITTPQVTYYGVKNDSIGYIYLKAFTIKSAQEVKEAFLDLKKNHNIKSLVLDLRGNGGGVLEGAVQIVGMFVPKGSEVLSTKGKIKQWDRTYRTSTEPLDTVMPLAILINGGTASAAEIVSGSLQDMDR
;
A
#
# COMPACT_ATOMS: atom_id res chain seq x y z
N VAL A 1 8.00 16.66 -24.17
CA VAL A 1 7.88 15.24 -24.59
C VAL A 1 6.78 14.56 -23.78
N GLN A 2 6.84 14.52 -22.42
CA GLN A 2 5.88 13.81 -21.57
C GLN A 2 4.42 14.18 -21.86
N ARG A 3 4.06 15.47 -21.86
CA ARG A 3 2.68 15.94 -22.18
C ARG A 3 2.19 15.48 -23.57
N GLY A 4 3.10 15.34 -24.54
CA GLY A 4 2.74 14.83 -25.88
C GLY A 4 2.41 13.34 -25.83
N ILE A 5 3.18 12.53 -25.08
CA ILE A 5 2.92 11.11 -24.87
C ILE A 5 1.57 10.92 -24.13
N GLU A 6 1.35 11.65 -23.05
CA GLU A 6 0.10 11.60 -22.28
C GLU A 6 -1.12 11.94 -23.15
N ALA A 7 -1.01 12.98 -24.00
CA ALA A 7 -2.08 13.38 -24.92
C ALA A 7 -2.36 12.31 -26.00
N MET A 8 -1.33 11.63 -26.49
CA MET A 8 -1.51 10.52 -27.44
C MET A 8 -2.18 9.30 -26.77
N LEU A 9 -1.79 8.97 -25.55
CA LEU A 9 -2.35 7.83 -24.83
C LEU A 9 -3.80 8.08 -24.39
N ALA A 10 -4.15 9.31 -24.00
CA ALA A 10 -5.51 9.69 -23.66
C ALA A 10 -6.52 9.51 -24.83
N GLY A 11 -6.01 9.43 -26.07
CA GLY A 11 -6.82 9.11 -27.25
C GLY A 11 -7.08 7.63 -27.46
N LEU A 12 -6.45 6.74 -26.70
CA LEU A 12 -6.60 5.28 -26.83
C LEU A 12 -7.73 4.78 -25.93
N ASP A 13 -7.63 5.04 -24.64
CA ASP A 13 -8.59 4.65 -23.59
C ASP A 13 -8.29 5.41 -22.28
N PRO A 14 -9.19 5.38 -21.28
CA PRO A 14 -8.99 6.08 -20.01
C PRO A 14 -8.02 5.39 -19.05
N TYR A 15 -7.49 4.20 -19.37
CA TYR A 15 -6.67 3.38 -18.47
C TYR A 15 -5.21 3.29 -18.89
N THR A 16 -4.90 3.65 -20.16
CA THR A 16 -3.52 3.62 -20.66
C THR A 16 -2.76 4.82 -20.12
N GLU A 17 -1.79 4.57 -19.25
CA GLU A 17 -0.97 5.59 -18.60
C GLU A 17 0.51 5.45 -18.95
N TYR A 18 1.24 6.57 -18.96
CA TYR A 18 2.68 6.63 -19.12
C TYR A 18 3.37 6.85 -17.78
N TYR A 19 4.20 5.91 -17.40
CA TYR A 19 5.06 6.02 -16.22
C TYR A 19 6.49 6.37 -16.66
N PRO A 20 6.92 7.64 -16.54
CA PRO A 20 8.30 8.03 -16.81
C PRO A 20 9.24 7.42 -15.76
N GLU A 21 10.53 7.33 -16.08
CA GLU A 21 11.56 6.76 -15.21
C GLU A 21 11.52 7.36 -13.78
N GLN A 22 11.24 8.67 -13.68
CA GLN A 22 11.12 9.37 -12.40
C GLN A 22 9.95 8.87 -11.53
N LYS A 23 8.97 8.18 -12.12
CA LYS A 23 7.80 7.60 -11.42
C LYS A 23 7.91 6.09 -11.17
N THR A 24 9.06 5.49 -11.49
CA THR A 24 9.28 4.05 -11.29
C THR A 24 9.09 3.63 -9.81
N GLU A 25 9.43 4.52 -8.87
CA GLU A 25 9.20 4.27 -7.43
C GLU A 25 7.72 4.25 -7.06
N GLU A 26 6.88 5.07 -7.72
CA GLU A 26 5.42 5.04 -7.51
C GLU A 26 4.87 3.69 -8.00
N LEU A 27 5.30 3.22 -9.16
CA LEU A 27 4.92 1.93 -9.71
C LEU A 27 5.40 0.78 -8.80
N SER A 28 6.63 0.86 -8.29
CA SER A 28 7.16 -0.10 -7.32
C SER A 28 6.31 -0.13 -6.05
N LEU A 29 5.97 1.04 -5.50
CA LEU A 29 5.11 1.12 -4.32
C LEU A 29 3.73 0.50 -4.56
N MET A 30 3.12 0.75 -5.72
CA MET A 30 1.80 0.19 -6.08
C MET A 30 1.84 -1.34 -6.24
N THR A 31 2.94 -1.90 -6.74
CA THR A 31 3.05 -3.33 -7.03
C THR A 31 3.62 -4.13 -5.85
N THR A 32 4.65 -3.62 -5.20
CA THR A 32 5.37 -4.33 -4.12
C THR A 32 4.97 -3.87 -2.72
N GLY A 33 4.41 -2.68 -2.59
CA GLY A 33 4.20 -2.03 -1.30
C GLY A 33 5.51 -1.47 -0.70
N GLU A 34 6.56 -1.35 -1.51
CA GLU A 34 7.90 -0.95 -1.08
C GLU A 34 8.36 0.34 -1.76
N TYR A 35 9.06 1.18 -1.02
CA TYR A 35 9.69 2.39 -1.54
C TYR A 35 10.99 2.69 -0.81
N GLY A 36 11.89 3.40 -1.45
CA GLY A 36 13.08 3.92 -0.79
C GLY A 36 12.74 5.20 0.00
N GLY A 37 13.13 5.25 1.28
CA GLY A 37 12.80 6.40 2.12
C GLY A 37 13.48 6.39 3.48
N ILE A 38 13.02 7.27 4.36
CA ILE A 38 13.58 7.43 5.71
C ILE A 38 12.79 6.71 6.80
N GLY A 39 11.59 6.16 6.49
CA GLY A 39 10.75 5.46 7.48
C GLY A 39 10.22 6.40 8.57
N SER A 40 9.44 7.40 8.16
CA SER A 40 8.78 8.30 9.11
C SER A 40 7.44 8.77 8.56
N LEU A 41 6.44 8.86 9.43
CA LEU A 41 5.22 9.61 9.15
C LEU A 41 5.56 11.10 9.23
N ILE A 42 5.10 11.86 8.23
CA ILE A 42 5.23 13.32 8.18
C ILE A 42 3.85 13.97 8.16
N ARG A 43 3.74 15.17 8.68
CA ARG A 43 2.46 15.89 8.74
C ARG A 43 2.65 17.36 8.38
N GLN A 44 1.72 17.89 7.58
CA GLN A 44 1.62 19.33 7.34
C GLN A 44 1.33 20.05 8.66
N ARG A 45 2.06 21.12 8.95
CA ARG A 45 1.80 21.97 10.10
C ARG A 45 0.58 22.85 9.80
N ASN A 46 -0.40 22.83 10.68
CA ASN A 46 -1.60 23.65 10.54
C ASN A 46 -1.24 25.14 10.73
N ASN A 47 -1.78 26.01 9.86
CA ASN A 47 -1.74 27.49 9.92
C ASN A 47 -0.38 28.20 9.81
N GLU A 48 0.75 27.53 9.95
CA GLU A 48 2.08 28.17 9.96
C GLU A 48 2.96 27.75 8.78
N GLY A 49 2.47 26.84 7.94
CA GLY A 49 3.22 26.26 6.84
C GLY A 49 4.33 25.30 7.28
N GLY A 50 4.90 24.58 6.29
CA GLY A 50 5.95 23.61 6.52
C GLY A 50 5.46 22.23 6.97
N VAL A 51 6.36 21.27 6.97
CA VAL A 51 6.10 19.85 7.25
C VAL A 51 6.99 19.40 8.42
N MET A 52 6.43 18.66 9.34
CA MET A 52 7.16 18.11 10.49
C MET A 52 7.19 16.59 10.48
N ILE A 53 8.20 16.05 11.12
CA ILE A 53 8.24 14.64 11.52
C ILE A 53 7.13 14.42 12.53
N ALA A 54 6.15 13.56 12.19
CA ALA A 54 5.07 13.21 13.09
C ALA A 54 5.46 12.00 13.95
N GLU A 55 6.02 10.97 13.31
CA GLU A 55 6.41 9.73 13.99
C GLU A 55 7.52 9.04 13.20
N PRO A 56 8.76 9.00 13.70
CA PRO A 56 9.80 8.12 13.17
C PRO A 56 9.44 6.67 13.47
N THR A 57 9.52 5.79 12.47
CA THR A 57 9.30 4.36 12.68
C THR A 57 10.53 3.75 13.35
N GLU A 58 10.34 3.02 14.43
CA GLU A 58 11.40 2.38 15.21
C GLU A 58 12.32 1.51 14.33
N GLY A 59 13.63 1.66 14.51
CA GLY A 59 14.67 0.95 13.75
C GLY A 59 14.85 1.40 12.30
N MET A 60 14.06 2.36 11.81
CA MET A 60 14.19 2.92 10.46
C MET A 60 15.17 4.11 10.42
N PRO A 61 15.64 4.54 9.23
CA PRO A 61 16.68 5.56 9.10
C PRO A 61 16.41 6.86 9.85
N ALA A 62 15.15 7.32 9.89
CA ALA A 62 14.78 8.55 10.61
C ALA A 62 14.98 8.40 12.12
N ASP A 63 14.55 7.27 12.68
CA ASP A 63 14.73 6.95 14.09
C ASP A 63 16.21 6.77 14.45
N LEU A 64 16.93 5.95 13.68
CA LEU A 64 18.36 5.70 13.87
C LEU A 64 19.22 6.97 13.75
N ALA A 65 18.80 7.93 12.94
CA ALA A 65 19.44 9.23 12.85
C ALA A 65 19.11 10.14 14.06
N GLY A 66 18.12 9.79 14.88
CA GLY A 66 17.71 10.56 16.06
C GLY A 66 16.73 11.70 15.75
N LEU A 67 15.98 11.62 14.65
CA LEU A 67 14.83 12.50 14.42
C LEU A 67 13.75 12.22 15.48
N LYS A 68 13.00 13.26 15.82
CA LYS A 68 11.97 13.18 16.87
C LYS A 68 10.63 13.74 16.37
N PRO A 69 9.51 13.29 16.93
CA PRO A 69 8.23 13.94 16.72
C PRO A 69 8.30 15.44 16.99
N GLY A 70 7.76 16.24 16.08
CA GLY A 70 7.80 17.70 16.16
C GLY A 70 8.98 18.37 15.46
N ASP A 71 10.00 17.64 14.99
CA ASP A 71 11.08 18.21 14.19
C ASP A 71 10.52 18.80 12.89
N LEU A 72 10.64 20.14 12.71
CA LEU A 72 10.18 20.85 11.52
C LEU A 72 11.26 20.72 10.43
N ILE A 73 10.88 20.24 9.26
CA ILE A 73 11.79 20.07 8.13
C ILE A 73 11.96 21.42 7.42
N LEU A 74 13.18 21.95 7.42
CA LEU A 74 13.51 23.22 6.79
C LEU A 74 14.10 23.05 5.39
N ALA A 75 15.00 22.07 5.23
CA ALA A 75 15.63 21.78 3.94
C ALA A 75 15.95 20.30 3.79
N ILE A 76 15.96 19.85 2.55
CA ILE A 76 16.37 18.51 2.11
C ILE A 76 17.50 18.72 1.11
N ASP A 77 18.71 18.27 1.45
CA ASP A 77 19.95 18.61 0.75
C ASP A 77 20.09 20.14 0.59
N THR A 78 20.06 20.66 -0.63
CA THR A 78 20.11 22.09 -0.95
C THR A 78 18.75 22.73 -1.16
N ILE A 79 17.67 21.97 -1.08
CA ILE A 79 16.31 22.43 -1.41
C ILE A 79 15.63 22.92 -0.12
N ASP A 80 15.28 24.19 -0.09
CA ASP A 80 14.43 24.76 0.97
C ASP A 80 12.98 24.22 0.84
N VAL A 81 12.50 23.60 1.92
CA VAL A 81 11.15 23.03 2.01
C VAL A 81 10.35 23.62 3.16
N SER A 82 10.81 24.71 3.76
CA SER A 82 10.20 25.33 4.93
C SER A 82 8.75 25.76 4.72
N LYS A 83 8.35 26.01 3.47
CA LYS A 83 6.97 26.34 3.05
C LYS A 83 6.35 25.32 2.09
N ALA A 84 7.01 24.20 1.86
CA ALA A 84 6.54 23.18 0.93
C ALA A 84 5.32 22.44 1.46
N THR A 85 4.57 21.82 0.54
CA THR A 85 3.45 20.93 0.87
C THR A 85 3.96 19.57 1.33
N ASN A 86 3.12 18.84 2.06
CA ASN A 86 3.42 17.47 2.49
C ASN A 86 3.79 16.56 1.31
N SER A 87 3.08 16.66 0.20
CA SER A 87 3.36 15.88 -1.02
C SER A 87 4.76 16.15 -1.55
N ARG A 88 5.18 17.43 -1.63
CA ARG A 88 6.50 17.80 -2.12
C ARG A 88 7.62 17.31 -1.20
N VAL A 89 7.44 17.44 0.11
CA VAL A 89 8.40 16.93 1.10
C VAL A 89 8.48 15.41 1.03
N SER A 90 7.33 14.72 0.95
CA SER A 90 7.28 13.25 0.80
C SER A 90 8.03 12.78 -0.45
N GLU A 91 7.83 13.44 -1.59
CA GLU A 91 8.55 13.15 -2.83
C GLU A 91 10.08 13.26 -2.66
N LEU A 92 10.56 14.33 -2.05
CA LEU A 92 11.99 14.57 -1.83
C LEU A 92 12.62 13.62 -0.80
N LEU A 93 11.86 13.18 0.21
CA LEU A 93 12.32 12.20 1.20
C LEU A 93 12.44 10.79 0.61
N LYS A 94 11.62 10.46 -0.39
CA LYS A 94 11.73 9.21 -1.14
C LYS A 94 12.94 9.25 -2.07
N GLY A 95 13.36 8.09 -2.57
CA GLY A 95 14.45 7.95 -3.52
C GLY A 95 15.10 6.57 -3.45
N VAL A 96 16.05 6.33 -4.33
CA VAL A 96 16.71 5.03 -4.44
C VAL A 96 17.30 4.57 -3.10
N PRO A 97 17.01 3.35 -2.62
CA PRO A 97 17.61 2.80 -1.41
C PRO A 97 19.14 2.87 -1.43
N ASN A 98 19.74 3.05 -0.26
CA ASN A 98 21.18 3.25 -0.04
C ASN A 98 21.74 4.60 -0.54
N THR A 99 20.91 5.51 -1.03
CA THR A 99 21.35 6.90 -1.29
C THR A 99 21.31 7.72 0.00
N LYS A 100 22.27 8.66 0.12
CA LYS A 100 22.34 9.58 1.25
C LYS A 100 21.61 10.88 0.95
N MET A 101 21.12 11.50 2.01
CA MET A 101 20.52 12.83 1.98
C MET A 101 20.86 13.56 3.28
N VAL A 102 20.85 14.89 3.25
CA VAL A 102 21.02 15.74 4.42
C VAL A 102 19.69 16.43 4.75
N LEU A 103 19.16 16.15 5.92
CA LEU A 103 17.96 16.80 6.43
C LEU A 103 18.32 17.92 7.38
N THR A 104 17.91 19.16 7.09
CA THR A 104 18.00 20.28 8.00
C THR A 104 16.67 20.48 8.69
N ILE A 105 16.65 20.39 10.02
CA ILE A 105 15.43 20.52 10.81
C ILE A 105 15.56 21.62 11.88
N GLN A 106 14.41 22.15 12.30
CA GLN A 106 14.28 22.95 13.51
C GLN A 106 13.56 22.13 14.57
N ARG A 107 14.27 21.82 15.65
CA ARG A 107 13.67 21.11 16.79
C ARG A 107 13.00 22.11 17.74
N PRO A 108 11.78 21.83 18.21
CA PRO A 108 11.12 22.68 19.21
C PRO A 108 12.00 22.90 20.45
N GLY A 109 12.13 24.16 20.89
CA GLY A 109 12.94 24.53 22.04
C GLY A 109 14.43 24.74 21.74
N GLU A 110 14.93 24.40 20.59
CA GLU A 110 16.33 24.67 20.19
C GLU A 110 16.44 25.99 19.41
N LYS A 111 17.50 26.74 19.63
CA LYS A 111 17.72 28.06 18.98
C LYS A 111 18.28 27.93 17.55
N LYS A 112 18.96 26.85 17.23
CA LYS A 112 19.65 26.66 15.94
C LYS A 112 19.13 25.40 15.23
N PRO A 113 19.01 25.44 13.90
CA PRO A 113 18.74 24.25 13.12
C PRO A 113 19.81 23.18 13.27
N ARG A 114 19.42 21.91 13.12
CA ARG A 114 20.31 20.75 13.14
C ARG A 114 20.33 20.09 11.76
N LYS A 115 21.45 19.48 11.43
CA LYS A 115 21.61 18.69 10.21
C LYS A 115 21.77 17.21 10.56
N PHE A 116 21.08 16.37 9.81
CA PHE A 116 21.13 14.90 9.93
C PHE A 116 21.47 14.31 8.57
N GLU A 117 22.54 13.54 8.48
CA GLU A 117 22.81 12.70 7.31
C GLU A 117 22.03 11.40 7.48
N ILE A 118 21.18 11.10 6.51
CA ILE A 118 20.29 9.94 6.53
C ILE A 118 20.50 9.13 5.25
N THR A 119 20.71 7.83 5.40
CA THR A 119 20.77 6.90 4.27
C THR A 119 19.38 6.28 4.08
N ARG A 120 18.77 6.47 2.91
CA ARG A 120 17.48 5.85 2.58
C ARG A 120 17.58 4.34 2.64
N LYS A 121 16.55 3.69 3.15
CA LYS A 121 16.38 2.23 3.11
C LYS A 121 15.12 1.88 2.36
N GLN A 122 15.02 0.63 1.96
CA GLN A 122 13.76 0.07 1.47
C GLN A 122 12.79 -0.04 2.63
N ILE A 123 11.63 0.60 2.50
CA ILE A 123 10.56 0.63 3.48
C ILE A 123 9.42 -0.21 2.92
N THR A 124 8.97 -1.21 3.65
CA THR A 124 7.78 -1.99 3.32
C THR A 124 6.58 -1.40 4.05
N THR A 125 5.51 -1.15 3.31
CA THR A 125 4.24 -0.70 3.88
C THR A 125 3.27 -1.88 3.88
N PRO A 126 2.90 -2.42 5.05
CA PRO A 126 1.90 -3.49 5.13
C PRO A 126 0.57 -3.04 4.51
N GLN A 127 -0.06 -3.95 3.78
CA GLN A 127 -1.37 -3.69 3.17
C GLN A 127 -2.53 -4.14 4.07
N VAL A 128 -2.31 -5.14 4.92
CA VAL A 128 -3.18 -5.40 6.07
C VAL A 128 -2.80 -4.43 7.18
N THR A 129 -3.45 -3.26 7.21
CA THR A 129 -3.14 -2.19 8.16
C THR A 129 -3.83 -2.36 9.52
N TYR A 130 -4.81 -3.24 9.57
CA TYR A 130 -5.49 -3.62 10.81
C TYR A 130 -6.12 -5.00 10.68
N TYR A 131 -5.99 -5.82 11.71
CA TYR A 131 -6.81 -7.00 11.92
C TYR A 131 -7.05 -7.22 13.42
N GLY A 132 -8.12 -7.94 13.77
CA GLY A 132 -8.47 -8.21 15.16
C GLY A 132 -9.82 -8.89 15.29
N VAL A 133 -10.25 -9.12 16.53
CA VAL A 133 -11.54 -9.74 16.84
C VAL A 133 -12.58 -8.68 17.17
N LYS A 134 -13.79 -8.85 16.67
CA LYS A 134 -14.98 -8.07 17.00
C LYS A 134 -16.04 -9.00 17.62
N ASN A 135 -16.76 -8.49 18.62
CA ASN A 135 -17.85 -9.23 19.28
C ASN A 135 -17.45 -10.66 19.67
N ASP A 136 -16.24 -10.82 20.22
CA ASP A 136 -15.64 -12.05 20.77
C ASP A 136 -15.43 -13.21 19.79
N SER A 137 -15.97 -13.17 18.58
CA SER A 137 -15.90 -14.30 17.65
C SER A 137 -15.80 -13.95 16.17
N ILE A 138 -15.90 -12.68 15.80
CA ILE A 138 -15.81 -12.23 14.41
C ILE A 138 -14.39 -11.76 14.14
N GLY A 139 -13.66 -12.48 13.30
CA GLY A 139 -12.40 -12.00 12.75
C GLY A 139 -12.64 -10.85 11.79
N TYR A 140 -11.83 -9.81 11.87
CA TYR A 140 -11.88 -8.66 10.99
C TYR A 140 -10.50 -8.38 10.43
N ILE A 141 -10.39 -8.25 9.11
CA ILE A 141 -9.15 -7.91 8.40
C ILE A 141 -9.45 -6.74 7.47
N TYR A 142 -8.70 -5.64 7.59
CA TYR A 142 -8.77 -4.52 6.67
C TYR A 142 -7.58 -4.56 5.71
N LEU A 143 -7.87 -4.73 4.42
CA LEU A 143 -6.89 -4.74 3.33
C LEU A 143 -6.98 -3.44 2.54
N LYS A 144 -5.90 -2.64 2.58
CA LYS A 144 -5.84 -1.31 1.98
C LYS A 144 -5.66 -1.35 0.46
N ALA A 145 -4.80 -2.24 -0.06
CA ALA A 145 -4.51 -2.39 -1.48
C ALA A 145 -3.97 -3.79 -1.80
N PHE A 146 -3.91 -4.14 -3.07
CA PHE A 146 -3.35 -5.42 -3.54
C PHE A 146 -1.92 -5.21 -4.05
N THR A 147 -0.95 -5.73 -3.32
CA THR A 147 0.45 -5.85 -3.72
C THR A 147 0.83 -7.33 -3.86
N ILE A 148 2.04 -7.62 -4.31
CA ILE A 148 2.54 -9.00 -4.39
C ILE A 148 2.58 -9.70 -3.02
N LYS A 149 2.59 -8.95 -1.90
CA LYS A 149 2.63 -9.46 -0.52
C LYS A 149 1.27 -9.53 0.16
N SER A 150 0.26 -8.84 -0.35
CA SER A 150 -1.05 -8.70 0.31
C SER A 150 -1.74 -10.03 0.60
N ALA A 151 -1.64 -11.00 -0.30
CA ALA A 151 -2.21 -12.33 -0.07
C ALA A 151 -1.53 -13.05 1.11
N GLN A 152 -0.21 -12.93 1.23
CA GLN A 152 0.52 -13.50 2.37
C GLN A 152 0.13 -12.80 3.68
N GLU A 153 0.01 -11.48 3.67
CA GLU A 153 -0.41 -10.71 4.86
C GLU A 153 -1.83 -11.09 5.31
N VAL A 154 -2.78 -11.23 4.37
CA VAL A 154 -4.15 -11.69 4.68
C VAL A 154 -4.14 -13.11 5.23
N LYS A 155 -3.34 -14.01 4.64
CA LYS A 155 -3.18 -15.37 5.13
C LYS A 155 -2.67 -15.41 6.57
N GLU A 156 -1.62 -14.67 6.88
CA GLU A 156 -1.02 -14.61 8.22
C GLU A 156 -2.03 -14.07 9.24
N ALA A 157 -2.70 -12.96 8.93
CA ALA A 157 -3.74 -12.40 9.78
C ALA A 157 -4.90 -13.38 10.01
N PHE A 158 -5.37 -14.07 8.96
CA PHE A 158 -6.45 -15.06 9.08
C PHE A 158 -6.05 -16.25 9.94
N LEU A 159 -4.84 -16.79 9.72
CA LEU A 159 -4.35 -17.93 10.52
C LEU A 159 -4.13 -17.56 11.98
N ASP A 160 -3.64 -16.35 12.27
CA ASP A 160 -3.51 -15.85 13.63
C ASP A 160 -4.88 -15.75 14.32
N LEU A 161 -5.85 -15.11 13.67
CA LEU A 161 -7.23 -14.98 14.17
C LEU A 161 -7.87 -16.36 14.42
N LYS A 162 -7.67 -17.31 13.51
CA LYS A 162 -8.23 -18.67 13.64
C LYS A 162 -7.58 -19.45 14.76
N LYS A 163 -6.26 -19.39 14.89
CA LYS A 163 -5.48 -20.20 15.84
C LYS A 163 -5.50 -19.63 17.25
N ASN A 164 -5.28 -18.32 17.38
CA ASN A 164 -5.06 -17.67 18.67
C ASN A 164 -6.32 -17.05 19.25
N HIS A 165 -7.35 -16.78 18.41
CA HIS A 165 -8.57 -16.10 18.84
C HIS A 165 -9.84 -16.92 18.61
N ASN A 166 -9.75 -18.13 18.01
CA ASN A 166 -10.87 -19.06 17.81
C ASN A 166 -12.11 -18.40 17.18
N ILE A 167 -11.90 -17.56 16.17
CA ILE A 167 -12.99 -16.87 15.45
C ILE A 167 -13.97 -17.87 14.83
N LYS A 168 -15.24 -17.46 14.68
CA LYS A 168 -16.32 -18.27 14.10
C LYS A 168 -16.80 -17.76 12.74
N SER A 169 -16.43 -16.54 12.39
CA SER A 169 -16.70 -15.90 11.10
C SER A 169 -15.62 -14.89 10.79
N LEU A 170 -15.49 -14.50 9.51
CA LEU A 170 -14.52 -13.53 9.03
C LEU A 170 -15.21 -12.39 8.28
N VAL A 171 -14.77 -11.18 8.54
CA VAL A 171 -15.05 -9.99 7.73
C VAL A 171 -13.75 -9.54 7.07
N LEU A 172 -13.71 -9.53 5.74
CA LEU A 172 -12.65 -8.91 4.95
C LEU A 172 -13.15 -7.55 4.45
N ASP A 173 -12.54 -6.48 4.94
CA ASP A 173 -12.93 -5.12 4.57
C ASP A 173 -12.07 -4.60 3.42
N LEU A 174 -12.72 -4.38 2.28
CA LEU A 174 -12.15 -3.83 1.04
C LEU A 174 -12.71 -2.43 0.73
N ARG A 175 -13.33 -1.75 1.70
CA ARG A 175 -13.84 -0.39 1.49
C ARG A 175 -12.68 0.58 1.26
N GLY A 176 -12.78 1.37 0.18
CA GLY A 176 -11.72 2.30 -0.25
C GLY A 176 -10.49 1.61 -0.85
N ASN A 177 -10.52 0.29 -1.08
CA ASN A 177 -9.45 -0.44 -1.74
C ASN A 177 -9.60 -0.32 -3.26
N GLY A 178 -8.74 0.47 -3.89
CA GLY A 178 -8.72 0.70 -5.35
C GLY A 178 -8.16 -0.48 -6.18
N GLY A 179 -7.84 -1.62 -5.55
CA GLY A 179 -7.30 -2.79 -6.24
C GLY A 179 -5.77 -2.86 -6.19
N GLY A 180 -5.14 -3.26 -7.29
CA GLY A 180 -3.71 -3.45 -7.45
C GLY A 180 -3.37 -4.76 -8.18
N VAL A 181 -2.44 -5.55 -7.63
CA VAL A 181 -1.92 -6.76 -8.28
C VAL A 181 -2.98 -7.86 -8.35
N LEU A 182 -3.32 -8.26 -9.58
CA LEU A 182 -4.36 -9.25 -9.88
C LEU A 182 -4.08 -10.61 -9.23
N GLU A 183 -2.85 -11.06 -9.26
CA GLU A 183 -2.43 -12.34 -8.68
C GLU A 183 -2.72 -12.40 -7.18
N GLY A 184 -2.61 -11.27 -6.48
CA GLY A 184 -2.98 -11.16 -5.06
C GLY A 184 -4.46 -11.46 -4.83
N ALA A 185 -5.35 -10.96 -5.71
CA ALA A 185 -6.78 -11.25 -5.64
C ALA A 185 -7.07 -12.74 -5.86
N VAL A 186 -6.48 -13.35 -6.89
CA VAL A 186 -6.64 -14.79 -7.17
C VAL A 186 -6.20 -15.65 -5.99
N GLN A 187 -5.06 -15.28 -5.35
CA GLN A 187 -4.56 -16.00 -4.19
C GLN A 187 -5.48 -15.85 -2.96
N ILE A 188 -6.04 -14.65 -2.73
CA ILE A 188 -6.97 -14.41 -1.61
C ILE A 188 -8.27 -15.19 -1.83
N VAL A 189 -8.86 -15.19 -3.04
CA VAL A 189 -10.02 -16.03 -3.37
C VAL A 189 -9.70 -17.50 -3.10
N GLY A 190 -8.51 -17.98 -3.52
CA GLY A 190 -8.07 -19.35 -3.30
C GLY A 190 -7.94 -19.79 -1.83
N MET A 191 -7.93 -18.86 -0.88
CA MET A 191 -7.97 -19.21 0.55
C MET A 191 -9.33 -19.74 0.98
N PHE A 192 -10.40 -19.39 0.25
CA PHE A 192 -11.78 -19.62 0.67
C PHE A 192 -12.61 -20.51 -0.27
N VAL A 193 -12.06 -20.88 -1.41
CA VAL A 193 -12.75 -21.73 -2.41
C VAL A 193 -11.88 -22.93 -2.81
N PRO A 194 -12.46 -24.02 -3.34
CA PRO A 194 -11.70 -25.19 -3.76
C PRO A 194 -10.61 -24.87 -4.78
N LYS A 195 -9.52 -25.62 -4.74
CA LYS A 195 -8.46 -25.53 -5.74
C LYS A 195 -8.99 -25.84 -7.14
N GLY A 196 -8.53 -25.09 -8.14
CA GLY A 196 -8.98 -25.20 -9.53
C GLY A 196 -10.20 -24.36 -9.87
N SER A 197 -10.83 -23.68 -8.89
CA SER A 197 -11.94 -22.76 -9.13
C SER A 197 -11.53 -21.63 -10.07
N GLU A 198 -12.37 -21.32 -11.03
CA GLU A 198 -12.18 -20.20 -11.95
C GLU A 198 -12.52 -18.89 -11.23
N VAL A 199 -11.57 -17.97 -11.17
CA VAL A 199 -11.72 -16.69 -10.49
C VAL A 199 -12.13 -15.59 -11.47
N LEU A 200 -11.44 -15.51 -12.60
CA LEU A 200 -11.74 -14.56 -13.67
C LEU A 200 -11.15 -15.03 -15.00
N SER A 201 -11.62 -14.44 -16.07
CA SER A 201 -11.00 -14.56 -17.39
C SER A 201 -10.75 -13.17 -17.99
N THR A 202 -9.60 -12.99 -18.65
CA THR A 202 -9.29 -11.81 -19.45
C THR A 202 -9.47 -12.15 -20.92
N LYS A 203 -10.14 -11.25 -21.65
CA LYS A 203 -10.34 -11.37 -23.09
C LYS A 203 -9.99 -10.07 -23.76
N GLY A 204 -9.24 -10.16 -24.85
CA GLY A 204 -8.77 -9.00 -25.57
C GLY A 204 -8.94 -9.13 -27.08
N LYS A 205 -8.48 -8.08 -27.77
CA LYS A 205 -8.45 -8.05 -29.24
C LYS A 205 -7.51 -9.12 -29.80
N ILE A 206 -6.42 -9.39 -29.11
CA ILE A 206 -5.44 -10.42 -29.46
C ILE A 206 -5.76 -11.68 -28.69
N LYS A 207 -6.44 -12.64 -29.35
CA LYS A 207 -6.96 -13.87 -28.72
C LYS A 207 -5.92 -14.75 -28.04
N GLN A 208 -4.67 -14.76 -28.53
CA GLN A 208 -3.57 -15.51 -27.90
C GLN A 208 -3.19 -14.99 -26.50
N TRP A 209 -3.70 -13.81 -26.08
CA TRP A 209 -3.48 -13.23 -24.76
C TRP A 209 -4.69 -13.43 -23.84
N ASP A 210 -5.76 -14.06 -24.32
CA ASP A 210 -6.87 -14.45 -23.46
C ASP A 210 -6.37 -15.43 -22.40
N ARG A 211 -6.72 -15.19 -21.15
CA ARG A 211 -6.31 -16.02 -20.02
C ARG A 211 -7.47 -16.27 -19.06
N THR A 212 -7.49 -17.47 -18.50
CA THR A 212 -8.37 -17.83 -17.39
C THR A 212 -7.50 -18.03 -16.14
N TYR A 213 -7.82 -17.32 -15.09
CA TYR A 213 -7.12 -17.41 -13.81
C TYR A 213 -7.89 -18.34 -12.88
N ARG A 214 -7.20 -19.34 -12.35
CA ARG A 214 -7.78 -20.35 -11.44
C ARG A 214 -6.99 -20.39 -10.14
N THR A 215 -7.66 -20.77 -9.05
CA THR A 215 -7.00 -21.03 -7.78
C THR A 215 -6.03 -22.19 -7.91
N SER A 216 -4.82 -22.05 -7.32
CA SER A 216 -3.73 -23.04 -7.48
C SER A 216 -3.37 -23.76 -6.18
N THR A 217 -3.82 -23.26 -5.04
CA THR A 217 -3.50 -23.78 -3.70
C THR A 217 -4.72 -24.44 -3.07
N GLU A 218 -4.50 -25.33 -2.09
CA GLU A 218 -5.56 -25.81 -1.24
C GLU A 218 -6.11 -24.65 -0.38
N PRO A 219 -7.44 -24.60 -0.18
CA PRO A 219 -8.06 -23.55 0.61
C PRO A 219 -7.67 -23.62 2.10
N LEU A 220 -7.69 -22.49 2.77
CA LEU A 220 -7.50 -22.42 4.22
C LEU A 220 -8.80 -22.76 4.96
N ASP A 221 -9.92 -22.34 4.40
CA ASP A 221 -11.25 -22.60 4.97
C ASP A 221 -12.35 -22.36 3.91
N THR A 222 -13.18 -23.36 3.66
CA THR A 222 -14.30 -23.26 2.72
C THR A 222 -15.67 -23.20 3.41
N VAL A 223 -15.70 -23.20 4.74
CA VAL A 223 -16.94 -23.38 5.54
C VAL A 223 -17.24 -22.21 6.46
N MET A 224 -16.19 -21.57 7.01
CA MET A 224 -16.36 -20.44 7.95
C MET A 224 -17.17 -19.33 7.27
N PRO A 225 -18.23 -18.80 7.89
CA PRO A 225 -18.97 -17.64 7.37
C PRO A 225 -18.04 -16.49 7.03
N LEU A 226 -18.15 -15.97 5.81
CA LEU A 226 -17.32 -14.89 5.27
C LEU A 226 -18.21 -13.74 4.78
N ALA A 227 -17.85 -12.52 5.15
CA ALA A 227 -18.46 -11.30 4.63
C ALA A 227 -17.40 -10.39 4.06
N ILE A 228 -17.65 -9.84 2.87
CA ILE A 228 -16.78 -8.87 2.22
C ILE A 228 -17.43 -7.48 2.31
N LEU A 229 -16.76 -6.50 2.91
CA LEU A 229 -17.24 -5.12 2.93
C LEU A 229 -16.67 -4.36 1.74
N ILE A 230 -17.55 -3.73 0.99
CA ILE A 230 -17.21 -2.91 -0.18
C ILE A 230 -17.90 -1.54 -0.11
N ASN A 231 -17.42 -0.58 -0.89
CA ASN A 231 -18.06 0.73 -1.08
C ASN A 231 -17.70 1.32 -2.46
N GLY A 232 -18.11 2.54 -2.75
CA GLY A 232 -17.81 3.23 -4.02
C GLY A 232 -16.31 3.47 -4.30
N GLY A 233 -15.44 3.25 -3.34
CA GLY A 233 -13.98 3.30 -3.53
C GLY A 233 -13.34 1.91 -3.75
N THR A 234 -14.15 0.84 -3.76
CA THR A 234 -13.69 -0.53 -4.07
C THR A 234 -13.60 -0.71 -5.57
N ALA A 235 -12.44 -1.11 -6.10
CA ALA A 235 -12.24 -1.22 -7.54
C ALA A 235 -11.26 -2.36 -7.93
N SER A 236 -11.31 -2.79 -9.22
CA SER A 236 -10.31 -3.67 -9.86
C SER A 236 -10.12 -5.00 -9.09
N ALA A 237 -8.89 -5.30 -8.60
CA ALA A 237 -8.57 -6.53 -7.86
C ALA A 237 -9.48 -6.75 -6.65
N ALA A 238 -9.96 -5.70 -6.00
CA ALA A 238 -10.91 -5.79 -4.90
C ALA A 238 -12.31 -6.22 -5.36
N GLU A 239 -12.73 -5.82 -6.57
CA GLU A 239 -13.97 -6.29 -7.20
C GLU A 239 -13.85 -7.74 -7.64
N ILE A 240 -12.66 -8.18 -8.09
CA ILE A 240 -12.40 -9.59 -8.40
C ILE A 240 -12.64 -10.46 -7.16
N VAL A 241 -12.10 -10.06 -5.99
CA VAL A 241 -12.31 -10.82 -4.75
C VAL A 241 -13.78 -10.86 -4.37
N SER A 242 -14.45 -9.70 -4.31
CA SER A 242 -15.84 -9.64 -3.88
C SER A 242 -16.79 -10.32 -4.86
N GLY A 243 -16.61 -10.08 -6.17
CA GLY A 243 -17.46 -10.66 -7.21
C GLY A 243 -17.27 -12.18 -7.34
N SER A 244 -16.01 -12.66 -7.38
CA SER A 244 -15.76 -14.11 -7.50
C SER A 244 -16.31 -14.89 -6.31
N LEU A 245 -16.16 -14.38 -5.08
CA LEU A 245 -16.70 -15.06 -3.90
C LEU A 245 -18.22 -15.01 -3.88
N GLN A 246 -18.84 -13.92 -4.32
CA GLN A 246 -20.29 -13.81 -4.48
C GLN A 246 -20.81 -14.78 -5.53
N ASP A 247 -20.19 -14.86 -6.71
CA ASP A 247 -20.62 -15.74 -7.80
C ASP A 247 -20.46 -17.24 -7.46
N MET A 248 -19.59 -17.56 -6.51
CA MET A 248 -19.38 -18.93 -6.01
C MET A 248 -20.23 -19.26 -4.77
N ASP A 249 -21.15 -18.39 -4.37
CA ASP A 249 -21.97 -18.51 -3.15
C ASP A 249 -21.13 -18.72 -1.88
N ARG A 250 -19.98 -18.03 -1.83
CA ARG A 250 -19.02 -18.18 -0.76
C ARG A 250 -19.01 -16.92 0.11
#